data_c3d2d2da2f7ab00fe293fe097219c09b
#
_entry.id   c3d2d2da2f7ab00fe293fe097219c09b
#
_cell.length_a   1.000
_cell.length_b   1.000
_cell.length_c   1.000
_cell.angle_alpha   90.00
_cell.angle_beta   90.00
_cell.angle_gamma   90.00
#
_symmetry.space_group_name_H-M   'P 1'
#
loop_
_entity.id
_entity.type
_entity.pdbx_description
1 polymer ?
#
loop_
_entity_poly.entity_id
_entity_poly.type
_entity_poly.pdbx_seq_one_letter_code
_entity_poly.pdbx_strand_id
1 'polypeptide(L)'
;MYLAKLRFNLNGMNIDYLFKLLTLAAITVLIATGCSGSKGSIHEAAIKADLAMIKRLVESGLDINHKDKKDVTALHITAYYGQASHIRVAKWMLANGADVSLEDYKGNTPFDVAESRGNKEIAKIIKEATSNTKTGKNPSSGGRKLIDGGTGVSEVINF
;
A
#
# COMPACT_ATOMS: atom_id res chain seq x y z
N MET A 1 -30.28 31.83 21.71
CA MET A 1 -30.58 33.24 21.37
C MET A 1 -29.27 34.04 21.28
N TYR A 2 -28.33 33.64 20.35
CA TYR A 2 -27.02 34.29 20.13
C TYR A 2 -26.54 34.21 18.66
N LEU A 3 -27.45 34.35 17.69
CA LEU A 3 -27.11 34.32 16.25
C LEU A 3 -27.59 35.55 15.49
N ALA A 4 -27.50 36.73 16.11
CA ALA A 4 -27.90 37.94 15.41
C ALA A 4 -26.99 39.09 15.81
N LYS A 5 -25.79 39.19 15.24
CA LYS A 5 -25.06 40.46 15.06
C LYS A 5 -23.69 40.27 14.42
N LEU A 6 -23.60 39.56 13.30
CA LEU A 6 -22.48 39.73 12.37
C LEU A 6 -22.98 40.56 11.18
N ARG A 7 -23.11 41.86 11.37
CA ARG A 7 -23.19 42.84 10.27
C ARG A 7 -21.78 42.95 9.68
N PHE A 8 -21.52 42.20 8.63
CA PHE A 8 -20.34 42.43 7.81
C PHE A 8 -20.52 43.75 7.05
N ASN A 9 -19.74 44.77 7.44
CA ASN A 9 -19.64 46.02 6.69
C ASN A 9 -18.72 45.78 5.47
N LEU A 10 -19.32 45.65 4.28
CA LEU A 10 -18.62 45.40 3.04
C LEU A 10 -18.14 46.69 2.34
N ASN A 11 -18.30 47.89 2.96
CA ASN A 11 -17.84 49.11 2.38
C ASN A 11 -16.37 49.36 2.70
N GLY A 12 -15.48 48.89 1.85
CA GLY A 12 -14.04 49.19 1.90
C GLY A 12 -13.09 48.03 1.75
N MET A 13 -13.59 46.81 1.55
CA MET A 13 -12.71 45.68 1.31
C MET A 13 -12.41 45.54 -0.18
N ASN A 14 -11.11 45.55 -0.49
CA ASN A 14 -10.60 45.34 -1.84
C ASN A 14 -11.08 43.97 -2.40
N ILE A 15 -11.68 44.03 -3.60
CA ILE A 15 -12.24 42.86 -4.29
C ILE A 15 -11.21 41.73 -4.40
N ASP A 16 -9.93 42.07 -4.54
CA ASP A 16 -8.84 41.10 -4.59
C ASP A 16 -8.65 40.31 -3.26
N TYR A 17 -8.96 40.95 -2.15
CA TYR A 17 -8.90 40.28 -0.83
C TYR A 17 -10.07 39.30 -0.65
N LEU A 18 -11.25 39.67 -1.13
CA LEU A 18 -12.42 38.77 -1.14
C LEU A 18 -12.20 37.57 -2.05
N PHE A 19 -11.60 37.74 -3.23
CA PHE A 19 -11.25 36.63 -4.11
C PHE A 19 -10.20 35.73 -3.49
N LYS A 20 -9.17 36.25 -2.84
CA LYS A 20 -8.16 35.46 -2.12
C LYS A 20 -8.75 34.69 -0.91
N LEU A 21 -9.68 35.30 -0.17
CA LEU A 21 -10.38 34.61 0.93
C LEU A 21 -11.30 33.50 0.43
N LEU A 22 -12.03 33.75 -0.68
CA LEU A 22 -12.90 32.76 -1.31
C LEU A 22 -12.10 31.60 -1.91
N THR A 23 -10.93 31.85 -2.52
CA THR A 23 -10.05 30.80 -3.04
C THR A 23 -9.39 29.99 -1.92
N LEU A 24 -8.98 30.64 -0.82
CA LEU A 24 -8.47 29.93 0.35
C LEU A 24 -9.57 29.07 1.02
N ALA A 25 -10.79 29.60 1.15
CA ALA A 25 -11.92 28.85 1.68
C ALA A 25 -12.32 27.67 0.77
N ALA A 26 -12.28 27.87 -0.55
CA ALA A 26 -12.53 26.78 -1.52
C ALA A 26 -11.45 25.68 -1.47
N ILE A 27 -10.18 26.07 -1.27
CA ILE A 27 -9.07 25.12 -1.14
C ILE A 27 -9.19 24.34 0.18
N THR A 28 -9.57 25.00 1.29
CA THR A 28 -9.76 24.31 2.58
C THR A 28 -10.97 23.39 2.57
N VAL A 29 -12.04 23.72 1.87
CA VAL A 29 -13.21 22.83 1.67
C VAL A 29 -12.84 21.65 0.77
N LEU A 30 -12.02 21.86 -0.26
CA LEU A 30 -11.56 20.78 -1.15
C LEU A 30 -10.66 19.77 -0.42
N ILE A 31 -9.86 20.23 0.55
CA ILE A 31 -9.04 19.36 1.41
C ILE A 31 -9.90 18.64 2.47
N ALA A 32 -10.96 19.28 2.95
CA ALA A 32 -11.86 18.69 3.94
C ALA A 32 -12.85 17.67 3.36
N THR A 33 -13.15 17.71 2.06
CA THR A 33 -13.94 16.67 1.35
C THR A 33 -13.07 15.57 0.78
N GLY A 34 -11.76 15.58 1.05
CA GLY A 34 -10.84 14.51 0.73
C GLY A 34 -11.19 13.23 1.48
N CYS A 35 -11.91 12.37 0.78
CA CYS A 35 -12.00 10.94 1.02
C CYS A 35 -12.55 10.50 2.39
N SER A 36 -13.83 10.70 2.60
CA SER A 36 -14.62 9.78 3.44
C SER A 36 -14.87 8.47 2.66
N GLY A 37 -13.82 7.94 2.04
CA GLY A 37 -13.81 6.56 1.56
C GLY A 37 -13.81 5.68 2.81
N SER A 38 -14.79 4.76 2.93
CA SER A 38 -14.78 3.68 3.91
C SER A 38 -13.34 3.20 4.07
N LYS A 39 -12.84 3.17 5.31
CA LYS A 39 -11.52 2.61 5.62
C LYS A 39 -11.58 1.11 5.30
N GLY A 40 -11.51 0.79 4.01
CA GLY A 40 -11.48 -0.59 3.55
C GLY A 40 -10.26 -1.26 4.14
N SER A 41 -10.44 -2.44 4.70
CA SER A 41 -9.34 -3.26 5.16
C SER A 41 -8.59 -3.82 3.94
N ILE A 42 -7.27 -4.00 4.05
CA ILE A 42 -6.48 -4.69 3.01
C ILE A 42 -7.01 -6.11 2.77
N HIS A 43 -7.57 -6.75 3.81
CA HIS A 43 -8.21 -8.07 3.72
C HIS A 43 -9.49 -8.02 2.87
N GLU A 44 -10.34 -7.00 3.07
CA GLU A 44 -11.54 -6.82 2.27
C GLU A 44 -11.20 -6.52 0.81
N ALA A 45 -10.20 -5.70 0.56
CA ALA A 45 -9.70 -5.43 -0.78
C ALA A 45 -9.11 -6.70 -1.43
N ALA A 46 -8.44 -7.56 -0.66
CA ALA A 46 -7.94 -8.86 -1.12
C ALA A 46 -9.08 -9.83 -1.46
N ILE A 47 -10.13 -9.90 -0.65
CA ILE A 47 -11.33 -10.72 -0.94
C ILE A 47 -11.97 -10.31 -2.27
N LYS A 48 -12.07 -9.02 -2.53
CA LYS A 48 -12.64 -8.46 -3.76
C LYS A 48 -11.66 -8.46 -4.94
N ALA A 49 -10.40 -8.85 -4.71
CA ALA A 49 -9.29 -8.71 -5.64
C ALA A 49 -9.14 -7.28 -6.21
N ASP A 50 -9.44 -6.27 -5.38
CA ASP A 50 -9.33 -4.86 -5.74
C ASP A 50 -7.88 -4.38 -5.59
N LEU A 51 -7.10 -4.56 -6.66
CA LEU A 51 -5.72 -4.13 -6.71
C LEU A 51 -5.56 -2.62 -6.52
N ALA A 52 -6.50 -1.81 -7.02
CA ALA A 52 -6.41 -0.36 -6.90
C ALA A 52 -6.55 0.10 -5.45
N MET A 53 -7.47 -0.53 -4.71
CA MET A 53 -7.65 -0.28 -3.28
C MET A 53 -6.44 -0.74 -2.47
N ILE A 54 -5.89 -1.93 -2.74
CA ILE A 54 -4.70 -2.44 -2.08
C ILE A 54 -3.51 -1.48 -2.27
N LYS A 55 -3.28 -1.02 -3.50
CA LYS A 55 -2.22 -0.03 -3.79
C LYS A 55 -2.39 1.23 -2.95
N ARG A 56 -3.57 1.83 -2.96
CA ARG A 56 -3.85 3.04 -2.18
C ARG A 56 -3.63 2.85 -0.68
N LEU A 57 -4.01 1.69 -0.13
CA LEU A 57 -3.82 1.39 1.29
C LEU A 57 -2.34 1.28 1.63
N VAL A 58 -1.55 0.56 0.83
CA VAL A 58 -0.10 0.44 1.03
C VAL A 58 0.62 1.79 0.84
N GLU A 59 0.26 2.57 -0.18
CA GLU A 59 0.77 3.92 -0.41
C GLU A 59 0.44 4.88 0.74
N SER A 60 -0.69 4.67 1.42
CA SER A 60 -1.06 5.43 2.63
C SER A 60 -0.30 5.02 3.90
N GLY A 61 0.61 4.03 3.80
CA GLY A 61 1.45 3.55 4.88
C GLY A 61 0.89 2.32 5.61
N LEU A 62 -0.16 1.67 5.08
CA LEU A 62 -0.63 0.42 5.65
C LEU A 62 0.39 -0.70 5.36
N ASP A 63 0.72 -1.48 6.40
CA ASP A 63 1.60 -2.64 6.23
C ASP A 63 0.93 -3.70 5.32
N ILE A 64 1.62 -4.06 4.23
CA ILE A 64 1.18 -5.09 3.30
C ILE A 64 1.06 -6.46 3.97
N ASN A 65 1.81 -6.67 5.05
CA ASN A 65 1.85 -7.89 5.87
C ASN A 65 0.90 -7.83 7.08
N HIS A 66 0.01 -6.81 7.10
CA HIS A 66 -0.95 -6.67 8.19
C HIS A 66 -1.77 -7.95 8.40
N LYS A 67 -1.76 -8.45 9.65
CA LYS A 67 -2.48 -9.64 10.07
C LYS A 67 -3.85 -9.27 10.65
N ASP A 68 -4.85 -10.07 10.37
CA ASP A 68 -6.15 -9.97 11.02
C ASP A 68 -6.14 -10.68 12.39
N LYS A 69 -7.32 -10.79 13.04
CA LYS A 69 -7.48 -11.47 14.33
C LYS A 69 -7.17 -12.98 14.32
N LYS A 70 -7.00 -13.56 13.13
CA LYS A 70 -6.65 -14.95 12.90
C LYS A 70 -5.28 -15.09 12.25
N ASP A 71 -4.43 -14.10 12.40
CA ASP A 71 -3.10 -14.03 11.79
C ASP A 71 -3.10 -14.16 10.26
N VAL A 72 -4.26 -14.02 9.61
CA VAL A 72 -4.41 -14.10 8.16
C VAL A 72 -3.93 -12.81 7.53
N THR A 73 -3.05 -12.88 6.54
CA THR A 73 -2.64 -11.74 5.71
C THR A 73 -3.45 -11.66 4.41
N ALA A 74 -3.38 -10.52 3.73
CA ALA A 74 -4.02 -10.37 2.42
C ALA A 74 -3.49 -11.39 1.39
N LEU A 75 -2.22 -11.82 1.51
CA LEU A 75 -1.65 -12.84 0.65
C LEU A 75 -2.28 -14.22 0.88
N HIS A 76 -2.61 -14.60 2.12
CA HIS A 76 -3.38 -15.83 2.43
C HIS A 76 -4.74 -15.82 1.73
N ILE A 77 -5.41 -14.65 1.75
CA ILE A 77 -6.73 -14.50 1.12
C ILE A 77 -6.62 -14.69 -0.40
N THR A 78 -5.64 -14.08 -1.05
CA THR A 78 -5.44 -14.27 -2.50
C THR A 78 -5.13 -15.72 -2.83
N ALA A 79 -4.35 -16.39 -1.98
CA ALA A 79 -4.02 -17.80 -2.11
C ALA A 79 -5.25 -18.71 -1.97
N TYR A 80 -6.16 -18.36 -1.07
CA TYR A 80 -7.41 -19.08 -0.84
C TYR A 80 -8.34 -19.04 -2.06
N TYR A 81 -8.53 -17.86 -2.67
CA TYR A 81 -9.44 -17.71 -3.81
C TYR A 81 -8.85 -18.16 -5.14
N GLY A 82 -7.57 -17.91 -5.42
CA GLY A 82 -6.83 -18.42 -6.59
C GLY A 82 -7.34 -18.00 -7.96
N GLN A 83 -8.29 -17.08 -8.06
CA GLN A 83 -8.83 -16.61 -9.34
C GLN A 83 -7.81 -15.72 -10.08
N ALA A 84 -7.97 -15.54 -11.39
CA ALA A 84 -7.05 -14.74 -12.21
C ALA A 84 -6.86 -13.30 -11.68
N SER A 85 -7.90 -12.69 -11.10
CA SER A 85 -7.84 -11.40 -10.44
C SER A 85 -6.98 -11.45 -9.15
N HIS A 86 -7.15 -12.49 -8.33
CA HIS A 86 -6.36 -12.70 -7.11
C HIS A 86 -4.89 -13.00 -7.43
N ILE A 87 -4.62 -13.72 -8.50
CA ILE A 87 -3.26 -13.97 -8.99
C ILE A 87 -2.54 -12.66 -9.33
N ARG A 88 -3.23 -11.72 -10.00
CA ARG A 88 -2.66 -10.38 -10.28
C ARG A 88 -2.36 -9.60 -9.00
N VAL A 89 -3.26 -9.68 -8.02
CA VAL A 89 -3.07 -9.07 -6.70
C VAL A 89 -1.87 -9.69 -6.00
N ALA A 90 -1.79 -11.03 -5.94
CA ALA A 90 -0.69 -11.74 -5.31
C ALA A 90 0.67 -11.40 -5.96
N LYS A 91 0.75 -11.39 -7.30
CA LYS A 91 1.96 -10.97 -8.01
C LYS A 91 2.41 -9.57 -7.62
N TRP A 92 1.47 -8.63 -7.56
CA TRP A 92 1.78 -7.27 -7.15
C TRP A 92 2.24 -7.20 -5.68
N MET A 93 1.55 -7.91 -4.78
CA MET A 93 1.90 -7.94 -3.35
C MET A 93 3.30 -8.51 -3.13
N LEU A 94 3.64 -9.63 -3.80
CA LEU A 94 4.96 -10.24 -3.74
C LEU A 94 6.06 -9.31 -4.25
N ALA A 95 5.80 -8.57 -5.34
CA ALA A 95 6.72 -7.57 -5.87
C ALA A 95 6.91 -6.37 -4.93
N ASN A 96 5.98 -6.12 -3.99
CA ASN A 96 6.02 -5.02 -3.02
C ASN A 96 6.31 -5.48 -1.59
N GLY A 97 6.89 -6.65 -1.40
CA GLY A 97 7.43 -7.09 -0.13
C GLY A 97 6.45 -7.87 0.76
N ALA A 98 5.41 -8.47 0.17
CA ALA A 98 4.58 -9.40 0.92
C ALA A 98 5.41 -10.62 1.36
N ASP A 99 5.36 -10.94 2.65
CA ASP A 99 6.10 -12.05 3.24
C ASP A 99 5.33 -13.36 3.05
N VAL A 100 5.98 -14.30 2.37
CA VAL A 100 5.44 -15.63 2.06
C VAL A 100 5.57 -16.62 3.22
N SER A 101 6.35 -16.28 4.24
CA SER A 101 6.66 -17.16 5.39
C SER A 101 5.72 -16.96 6.57
N LEU A 102 4.86 -15.95 6.52
CA LEU A 102 3.92 -15.69 7.61
C LEU A 102 2.88 -16.80 7.69
N GLU A 103 2.63 -17.24 8.90
CA GLU A 103 1.65 -18.28 9.20
C GLU A 103 0.36 -17.68 9.75
N ASP A 104 -0.76 -18.30 9.40
CA ASP A 104 -2.08 -18.05 9.99
C ASP A 104 -2.20 -18.73 11.37
N TYR A 105 -3.34 -18.56 12.05
CA TYR A 105 -3.61 -19.17 13.38
C TYR A 105 -3.58 -20.71 13.40
N LYS A 106 -3.55 -21.38 12.24
CA LYS A 106 -3.44 -22.83 12.10
C LYS A 106 -2.02 -23.28 11.75
N GLY A 107 -1.08 -22.34 11.61
CA GLY A 107 0.27 -22.62 11.17
C GLY A 107 0.41 -22.81 9.64
N ASN A 108 -0.58 -22.40 8.85
CA ASN A 108 -0.47 -22.50 7.40
C ASN A 108 0.15 -21.24 6.82
N THR A 109 1.08 -21.39 5.93
CA THR A 109 1.59 -20.32 5.08
C THR A 109 0.62 -20.05 3.90
N PRO A 110 0.73 -18.89 3.20
CA PRO A 110 -0.04 -18.66 1.97
C PRO A 110 0.16 -19.76 0.91
N PHE A 111 1.33 -20.37 0.88
CA PHE A 111 1.61 -21.52 -0.01
C PHE A 111 0.75 -22.74 0.38
N ASP A 112 0.71 -23.11 1.66
CA ASP A 112 -0.08 -24.23 2.15
C ASP A 112 -1.57 -24.03 1.90
N VAL A 113 -2.04 -22.79 2.08
CA VAL A 113 -3.43 -22.42 1.75
C VAL A 113 -3.71 -22.60 0.27
N ALA A 114 -2.80 -22.17 -0.64
CA ALA A 114 -2.98 -22.35 -2.07
C ALA A 114 -3.01 -23.83 -2.47
N GLU A 115 -2.12 -24.64 -1.90
CA GLU A 115 -2.09 -26.09 -2.16
C GLU A 115 -3.36 -26.79 -1.67
N SER A 116 -3.77 -26.51 -0.43
CA SER A 116 -5.00 -27.10 0.15
C SER A 116 -6.26 -26.78 -0.66
N ARG A 117 -6.25 -25.66 -1.39
CA ARG A 117 -7.35 -25.22 -2.27
C ARG A 117 -7.20 -25.72 -3.71
N GLY A 118 -6.09 -26.33 -4.06
CA GLY A 118 -5.80 -26.76 -5.44
C GLY A 118 -5.47 -25.60 -6.39
N ASN A 119 -5.13 -24.43 -5.87
CA ASN A 119 -4.79 -23.22 -6.62
C ASN A 119 -3.34 -23.27 -7.12
N LYS A 120 -3.05 -24.20 -8.03
CA LYS A 120 -1.70 -24.55 -8.49
C LYS A 120 -0.91 -23.36 -9.04
N GLU A 121 -1.58 -22.44 -9.74
CA GLU A 121 -0.90 -21.27 -10.34
C GLU A 121 -0.39 -20.31 -9.29
N ILE A 122 -1.22 -19.99 -8.28
CA ILE A 122 -0.80 -19.08 -7.20
C ILE A 122 0.24 -19.76 -6.29
N ALA A 123 0.12 -21.07 -6.02
CA ALA A 123 1.11 -21.84 -5.29
C ALA A 123 2.48 -21.79 -5.99
N LYS A 124 2.50 -21.96 -7.33
CA LYS A 124 3.72 -21.83 -8.13
C LYS A 124 4.36 -20.44 -7.98
N ILE A 125 3.57 -19.38 -8.08
CA ILE A 125 4.07 -18.00 -7.98
C ILE A 125 4.66 -17.72 -6.58
N ILE A 126 3.99 -18.19 -5.52
CA ILE A 126 4.49 -18.04 -4.15
C ILE A 126 5.80 -18.81 -3.96
N LYS A 127 5.88 -20.03 -4.49
CA LYS A 127 7.10 -20.85 -4.45
C LYS A 127 8.27 -20.20 -5.18
N GLU A 128 8.03 -19.61 -6.34
CA GLU A 128 9.06 -18.86 -7.09
C GLU A 128 9.54 -17.65 -6.30
N ALA A 129 8.65 -16.91 -5.62
CA ALA A 129 8.99 -15.80 -4.76
C ALA A 129 9.86 -16.25 -3.56
N THR A 130 9.56 -17.41 -2.96
CA THR A 130 10.34 -17.99 -1.87
C THR A 130 11.77 -18.33 -2.29
N SER A 131 11.96 -18.85 -3.52
CA SER A 131 13.29 -19.18 -4.04
C SER A 131 14.15 -17.95 -4.31
N ASN A 132 13.52 -16.83 -4.73
CA ASN A 132 14.22 -15.58 -4.99
C ASN A 132 14.64 -14.85 -3.69
N THR A 133 13.91 -15.02 -2.60
CA THR A 133 14.26 -14.45 -1.28
C THR A 133 15.51 -15.10 -0.68
N LYS A 134 15.76 -16.38 -0.97
CA LYS A 134 16.97 -17.11 -0.51
C LYS A 134 18.25 -16.67 -1.24
N THR A 135 18.15 -16.00 -2.38
CA THR A 135 19.28 -15.51 -3.18
C THR A 135 19.59 -14.01 -2.98
N GLY A 136 19.02 -13.36 -1.96
CA GLY A 136 19.43 -12.00 -1.56
C GLY A 136 19.13 -10.88 -2.56
N LYS A 137 18.24 -11.12 -3.55
CA LYS A 137 17.74 -10.06 -4.43
C LYS A 137 16.34 -9.63 -4.04
N ASN A 138 16.24 -8.75 -3.07
CA ASN A 138 15.02 -8.01 -2.77
C ASN A 138 14.88 -6.85 -3.78
N PRO A 139 13.93 -6.85 -4.72
CA PRO A 139 13.84 -5.79 -5.75
C PRO A 139 13.25 -4.48 -5.27
N SER A 140 12.95 -4.30 -3.99
CA SER A 140 12.31 -3.07 -3.53
C SER A 140 12.81 -2.53 -2.19
N SER A 141 14.13 -2.46 -1.97
CA SER A 141 14.65 -1.43 -1.08
C SER A 141 15.13 -0.25 -1.92
N GLY A 142 14.20 0.56 -2.42
CA GLY A 142 14.45 1.89 -2.93
C GLY A 142 14.83 2.82 -1.77
N GLY A 143 15.84 2.43 -0.99
CA GLY A 143 16.54 3.29 -0.05
C GLY A 143 17.28 4.36 -0.85
N ARG A 144 17.00 5.62 -0.54
CA ARG A 144 17.73 6.80 -1.00
C ARG A 144 19.22 6.51 -0.97
N LYS A 145 19.83 6.50 -2.14
CA LYS A 145 21.29 6.52 -2.28
C LYS A 145 21.77 7.87 -1.74
N LEU A 146 22.25 7.86 -0.50
CA LEU A 146 23.12 8.90 -0.01
C LEU A 146 24.39 8.84 -0.87
N ILE A 147 24.58 9.84 -1.68
CA ILE A 147 25.84 10.10 -2.37
C ILE A 147 26.81 10.60 -1.31
N ASP A 148 27.55 9.67 -0.74
CA ASP A 148 28.74 10.02 0.02
C ASP A 148 29.90 10.14 -0.97
N GLY A 149 30.36 11.36 -1.12
CA GLY A 149 31.59 11.67 -1.83
C GLY A 149 32.78 11.23 -1.00
N GLY A 150 33.62 10.39 -1.56
CA GLY A 150 34.86 9.98 -0.92
C GLY A 150 35.75 9.19 -1.86
N THR A 151 36.63 9.89 -2.51
CA THR A 151 37.90 9.51 -3.15
C THR A 151 38.56 8.23 -2.62
N GLY A 152 39.00 7.37 -3.52
CA GLY A 152 39.93 6.31 -3.17
C GLY A 152 40.25 5.39 -4.34
N VAL A 153 41.34 5.67 -4.99
CA VAL A 153 42.01 4.99 -6.10
C VAL A 153 42.47 3.57 -5.79
N SER A 154 42.63 2.82 -6.90
CA SER A 154 43.52 1.64 -7.11
C SER A 154 42.99 0.32 -6.51
N GLU A 155 43.13 -0.79 -7.12
CA GLU A 155 44.21 -1.31 -7.95
C GLU A 155 43.72 -2.53 -8.76
N VAL A 156 44.20 -2.61 -9.98
CA VAL A 156 44.14 -3.76 -10.87
C VAL A 156 45.09 -4.83 -10.33
N ILE A 157 44.61 -6.06 -10.20
CA ILE A 157 45.53 -7.22 -10.32
C ILE A 157 44.79 -8.33 -11.12
N ASN A 158 45.36 -8.58 -12.29
CA ASN A 158 45.24 -9.81 -13.06
C ASN A 158 45.84 -10.98 -12.26
N PHE A 159 45.16 -12.13 -12.32
CA PHE A 159 45.71 -13.44 -12.71
C PHE A 159 44.55 -14.39 -12.98
#